data_0dcc8fb079fa5da16989029f84b8412d
#
_entry.id   0dcc8fb079fa5da16989029f84b8412d
#
_cell.length_a   1.000
_cell.length_b   1.000
_cell.length_c   1.000
_cell.angle_alpha   90.00
_cell.angle_beta   90.00
_cell.angle_gamma   90.00
#
_symmetry.space_group_name_H-M   'P 1'
#
loop_
_entity.id
_entity.type
_entity.pdbx_description
1 polymer ?
#
loop_
_entity_poly.entity_id
_entity_poly.type
_entity_poly.pdbx_seq_one_letter_code
_entity_poly.pdbx_strand_id
1 'polypeptide(L)'
;MMNIMHPALRRLDLNLLPVFDAIYRHCSVRLAADELAMSTSALSHALSRLRTRLNDPLFYREGHHMCPSAYATQLAPSIASALKFLNQELIPQTEFDAADSTERLQIAITDFTALCIFPALMHKLQHEAPGLRFELIYLPHSPALMELLAGEVDLALGFSTSDNIQHPELEEINWIEDEYVVISNTNRTQLTLDDYLAARHLVVTPWNEKRGVLDLQLEQMGYIRQIALKTPSMLSAPFIVEESDLLMAIPRFAAEKLIPAVNIKIFSLPFAVRSFEVKIYSHKRSGQRGATTWLKAKLQMLAKEVNSGR
;
A
#
# COMPACT_ATOMS: atom_id res chain seq x y z
N MET A 1 -26.72 -23.08 -13.99
CA MET A 1 -26.45 -21.91 -13.10
C MET A 1 -26.35 -22.42 -11.67
N MET A 2 -25.14 -22.46 -11.13
CA MET A 2 -24.91 -22.85 -9.73
C MET A 2 -25.42 -21.70 -8.83
N ASN A 3 -26.24 -22.00 -7.86
CA ASN A 3 -26.84 -21.02 -6.98
C ASN A 3 -25.78 -20.53 -5.97
N ILE A 4 -25.17 -19.38 -6.25
CA ILE A 4 -24.02 -18.82 -5.55
C ILE A 4 -24.36 -18.38 -4.11
N MET A 5 -25.67 -18.22 -3.77
CA MET A 5 -26.07 -17.66 -2.50
C MET A 5 -26.35 -18.76 -1.46
N HIS A 6 -25.48 -18.82 -0.44
CA HIS A 6 -25.68 -19.73 0.70
C HIS A 6 -27.06 -19.50 1.41
N PRO A 7 -27.78 -20.54 1.84
CA PRO A 7 -29.10 -20.42 2.48
C PRO A 7 -29.15 -19.45 3.66
N ALA A 8 -28.06 -19.30 4.42
CA ALA A 8 -27.95 -18.34 5.52
C ALA A 8 -28.01 -16.87 5.01
N LEU A 9 -27.37 -16.57 3.90
CA LEU A 9 -27.36 -15.23 3.30
C LEU A 9 -28.73 -14.84 2.72
N ARG A 10 -29.46 -15.79 2.14
CA ARG A 10 -30.84 -15.56 1.64
C ARG A 10 -31.81 -15.10 2.71
N ARG A 11 -31.53 -15.45 3.94
CA ARG A 11 -32.41 -15.13 5.07
C ARG A 11 -31.91 -13.91 5.85
N LEU A 12 -30.74 -13.35 5.53
CA LEU A 12 -30.21 -12.14 6.13
C LEU A 12 -30.80 -10.93 5.42
N ASP A 13 -31.37 -10.01 6.19
CA ASP A 13 -31.77 -8.71 5.67
C ASP A 13 -30.51 -7.85 5.53
N LEU A 14 -30.09 -7.61 4.30
CA LEU A 14 -28.86 -6.87 4.00
C LEU A 14 -28.91 -5.41 4.47
N ASN A 15 -30.10 -4.83 4.64
CA ASN A 15 -30.26 -3.51 5.22
C ASN A 15 -29.81 -3.40 6.69
N LEU A 16 -29.55 -4.53 7.34
CA LEU A 16 -29.02 -4.57 8.68
C LEU A 16 -27.49 -4.45 8.75
N LEU A 17 -26.78 -4.65 7.63
CA LEU A 17 -25.31 -4.56 7.59
C LEU A 17 -24.81 -3.13 7.84
N PRO A 18 -25.40 -2.05 7.29
CA PRO A 18 -25.04 -0.67 7.66
C PRO A 18 -25.25 -0.38 9.14
N VAL A 19 -26.28 -0.98 9.77
CA VAL A 19 -26.52 -0.84 11.22
C VAL A 19 -25.40 -1.46 12.05
N PHE A 20 -24.94 -2.66 11.65
CA PHE A 20 -23.80 -3.30 12.30
C PHE A 20 -22.54 -2.44 12.18
N ASP A 21 -22.21 -1.99 10.97
CA ASP A 21 -21.01 -1.22 10.68
C ASP A 21 -20.98 0.11 11.44
N ALA A 22 -22.09 0.85 11.44
CA ALA A 22 -22.19 2.11 12.15
C ALA A 22 -22.02 1.94 13.68
N ILE A 23 -22.64 0.90 14.28
CA ILE A 23 -22.47 0.62 15.72
C ILE A 23 -21.03 0.22 16.01
N TYR A 24 -20.40 -0.58 15.15
CA TYR A 24 -19.01 -1.01 15.32
C TYR A 24 -18.04 0.17 15.30
N ARG A 25 -18.17 1.08 14.33
CA ARG A 25 -17.31 2.27 14.20
C ARG A 25 -17.51 3.29 15.32
N HIS A 26 -18.75 3.57 15.69
CA HIS A 26 -19.05 4.59 16.69
C HIS A 26 -19.03 4.10 18.13
N CYS A 27 -19.05 2.80 18.37
CA CYS A 27 -19.21 2.21 19.71
C CYS A 27 -20.42 2.83 20.48
N SER A 28 -21.43 3.31 19.75
CA SER A 28 -22.58 4.08 20.30
C SER A 28 -23.82 3.92 19.44
N VAL A 29 -24.91 3.44 20.05
CA VAL A 29 -26.22 3.31 19.38
C VAL A 29 -26.76 4.70 18.94
N ARG A 30 -26.52 5.74 19.73
CA ARG A 30 -26.99 7.08 19.42
C ARG A 30 -26.27 7.66 18.20
N LEU A 31 -24.93 7.63 18.20
CA LEU A 31 -24.15 8.17 17.08
C LEU A 31 -24.38 7.37 15.79
N ALA A 32 -24.54 6.05 15.90
CA ALA A 32 -24.89 5.21 14.76
C ALA A 32 -26.30 5.54 14.20
N ALA A 33 -27.25 5.82 15.08
CA ALA A 33 -28.60 6.24 14.67
C ALA A 33 -28.59 7.60 13.97
N ASP A 34 -27.82 8.54 14.50
CA ASP A 34 -27.65 9.87 13.91
C ASP A 34 -27.04 9.77 12.50
N GLU A 35 -25.98 8.95 12.32
CA GLU A 35 -25.34 8.72 11.01
C GLU A 35 -26.31 8.12 10.00
N LEU A 36 -27.13 7.13 10.42
CA LEU A 36 -28.04 6.42 9.52
C LEU A 36 -29.41 7.13 9.36
N ALA A 37 -29.57 8.33 9.91
CA ALA A 37 -30.81 9.07 9.93
C ALA A 37 -32.01 8.24 10.48
N MET A 38 -31.74 7.42 11.52
CA MET A 38 -32.70 6.55 12.17
C MET A 38 -33.00 7.01 13.59
N SER A 39 -34.16 6.62 14.15
CA SER A 39 -34.35 6.73 15.58
C SER A 39 -33.55 5.68 16.34
N THR A 40 -33.12 5.97 17.57
CA THR A 40 -32.40 5.01 18.43
C THR A 40 -33.23 3.76 18.72
N SER A 41 -34.56 3.88 18.74
CA SER A 41 -35.47 2.73 18.87
C SER A 41 -35.44 1.86 17.62
N ALA A 42 -35.52 2.44 16.42
CA ALA A 42 -35.45 1.71 15.16
C ALA A 42 -34.08 0.99 15.01
N LEU A 43 -33.00 1.68 15.34
CA LEU A 43 -31.66 1.07 15.32
C LEU A 43 -31.53 -0.10 16.31
N SER A 44 -32.09 0.05 17.54
CA SER A 44 -32.10 -1.02 18.55
C SER A 44 -32.90 -2.23 18.09
N HIS A 45 -34.04 -2.04 17.42
CA HIS A 45 -34.81 -3.11 16.79
C HIS A 45 -34.02 -3.81 15.68
N ALA A 46 -33.34 -3.05 14.82
CA ALA A 46 -32.48 -3.59 13.77
C ALA A 46 -31.35 -4.43 14.34
N LEU A 47 -30.68 -3.95 15.40
CA LEU A 47 -29.65 -4.70 16.13
C LEU A 47 -30.20 -5.98 16.73
N SER A 48 -31.41 -5.93 17.34
CA SER A 48 -32.06 -7.13 17.90
C SER A 48 -32.33 -8.19 16.81
N ARG A 49 -32.76 -7.79 15.61
CA ARG A 49 -32.94 -8.70 14.47
C ARG A 49 -31.62 -9.33 14.03
N LEU A 50 -30.52 -8.55 13.99
CA LEU A 50 -29.18 -9.07 13.70
C LEU A 50 -28.74 -10.11 14.73
N ARG A 51 -28.88 -9.82 16.02
CA ARG A 51 -28.55 -10.73 17.11
C ARG A 51 -29.27 -12.07 16.98
N THR A 52 -30.58 -12.03 16.77
CA THR A 52 -31.38 -13.24 16.55
C THR A 52 -30.91 -14.01 15.32
N ARG A 53 -30.54 -13.30 14.26
CA ARG A 53 -30.19 -13.90 12.98
C ARG A 53 -28.81 -14.55 12.99
N LEU A 54 -27.85 -13.90 13.63
CA LEU A 54 -26.47 -14.37 13.73
C LEU A 54 -26.23 -15.24 14.98
N ASN A 55 -27.26 -15.37 15.83
CA ASN A 55 -27.20 -16.09 17.10
C ASN A 55 -26.00 -15.65 17.98
N ASP A 56 -25.75 -14.33 18.01
CA ASP A 56 -24.66 -13.72 18.77
C ASP A 56 -25.12 -12.37 19.33
N PRO A 57 -24.72 -11.96 20.55
CA PRO A 57 -25.04 -10.66 21.11
C PRO A 57 -24.48 -9.50 20.29
N LEU A 58 -23.49 -9.68 19.46
CA LEU A 58 -22.75 -8.76 18.60
C LEU A 58 -22.13 -7.59 19.35
N PHE A 59 -22.92 -6.91 20.15
CA PHE A 59 -22.47 -5.77 20.96
C PHE A 59 -23.11 -5.86 22.35
N TYR A 60 -22.32 -5.66 23.38
CA TYR A 60 -22.78 -5.55 24.76
C TYR A 60 -22.46 -4.18 25.33
N ARG A 61 -23.20 -3.73 26.32
CA ARG A 61 -23.05 -2.42 26.90
C ARG A 61 -22.08 -2.43 28.06
N GLU A 62 -21.01 -1.65 27.96
CA GLU A 62 -20.08 -1.35 29.06
C GLU A 62 -20.16 0.15 29.40
N GLY A 63 -20.88 0.49 30.47
CA GLY A 63 -21.11 1.87 30.84
C GLY A 63 -21.89 2.62 29.75
N HIS A 64 -21.24 3.58 29.10
CA HIS A 64 -21.80 4.38 28.02
C HIS A 64 -21.40 3.89 26.61
N HIS A 65 -20.55 2.88 26.50
CA HIS A 65 -20.03 2.37 25.23
C HIS A 65 -20.65 1.03 24.85
N MET A 66 -20.70 0.77 23.56
CA MET A 66 -21.02 -0.52 22.97
C MET A 66 -19.74 -1.25 22.61
N CYS A 67 -19.47 -2.37 23.27
CA CYS A 67 -18.30 -3.21 23.02
C CYS A 67 -18.66 -4.37 22.10
N PRO A 68 -17.89 -4.65 21.05
CA PRO A 68 -18.17 -5.76 20.14
C PRO A 68 -17.86 -7.11 20.80
N SER A 69 -18.62 -8.13 20.46
CA SER A 69 -18.28 -9.53 20.77
C SER A 69 -17.08 -9.99 19.95
N ALA A 70 -16.45 -11.11 20.32
CA ALA A 70 -15.38 -11.71 19.53
C ALA A 70 -15.83 -12.02 18.09
N TYR A 71 -17.07 -12.51 17.94
CA TYR A 71 -17.67 -12.78 16.63
C TYR A 71 -17.90 -11.49 15.84
N ALA A 72 -18.41 -10.42 16.47
CA ALA A 72 -18.57 -9.13 15.81
C ALA A 72 -17.23 -8.55 15.35
N THR A 73 -16.17 -8.67 16.17
CA THR A 73 -14.81 -8.22 15.80
C THR A 73 -14.28 -8.99 14.58
N GLN A 74 -14.51 -10.30 14.53
CA GLN A 74 -14.11 -11.14 13.41
C GLN A 74 -14.92 -10.81 12.12
N LEU A 75 -16.20 -10.47 12.26
CA LEU A 75 -17.12 -10.22 11.15
C LEU A 75 -16.98 -8.81 10.57
N ALA A 76 -16.57 -7.82 11.38
CA ALA A 76 -16.54 -6.42 11.02
C ALA A 76 -15.76 -6.12 9.75
N PRO A 77 -14.53 -6.62 9.51
CA PRO A 77 -13.80 -6.36 8.28
C PRO A 77 -14.57 -6.82 7.03
N SER A 78 -15.18 -8.01 7.09
CA SER A 78 -15.93 -8.55 5.95
C SER A 78 -17.20 -7.74 5.64
N ILE A 79 -17.90 -7.24 6.67
CA ILE A 79 -19.07 -6.38 6.47
C ILE A 79 -18.64 -5.02 5.89
N ALA A 80 -17.59 -4.40 6.43
CA ALA A 80 -17.08 -3.13 5.94
C ALA A 80 -16.68 -3.23 4.46
N SER A 81 -15.94 -4.28 4.07
CA SER A 81 -15.55 -4.54 2.68
C SER A 81 -16.74 -4.75 1.77
N ALA A 82 -17.76 -5.53 2.21
CA ALA A 82 -18.97 -5.75 1.43
C ALA A 82 -19.76 -4.46 1.21
N LEU A 83 -19.91 -3.62 2.25
CA LEU A 83 -20.60 -2.34 2.15
C LEU A 83 -19.82 -1.35 1.27
N LYS A 84 -18.49 -1.30 1.42
CA LYS A 84 -17.62 -0.51 0.55
C LYS A 84 -17.81 -0.91 -0.91
N PHE A 85 -17.78 -2.23 -1.19
CA PHE A 85 -17.99 -2.76 -2.53
C PHE A 85 -19.36 -2.36 -3.11
N LEU A 86 -20.45 -2.55 -2.35
CA LEU A 86 -21.80 -2.20 -2.80
C LEU A 86 -21.95 -0.70 -3.05
N ASN A 87 -21.41 0.14 -2.18
CA ASN A 87 -21.40 1.60 -2.40
C ASN A 87 -20.68 1.98 -3.69
N GLN A 88 -19.59 1.28 -4.02
CA GLN A 88 -18.82 1.53 -5.22
C GLN A 88 -19.57 1.18 -6.51
N GLU A 89 -20.38 0.11 -6.48
CA GLU A 89 -21.07 -0.41 -7.66
C GLU A 89 -22.47 0.17 -7.85
N LEU A 90 -23.15 0.55 -6.75
CA LEU A 90 -24.54 1.01 -6.80
C LEU A 90 -24.69 2.51 -6.97
N ILE A 91 -23.69 3.30 -6.60
CA ILE A 91 -23.74 4.74 -6.77
C ILE A 91 -23.36 5.06 -8.23
N PRO A 92 -24.24 5.68 -9.04
CA PRO A 92 -23.88 6.12 -10.37
C PRO A 92 -22.67 7.06 -10.28
N GLN A 93 -21.65 6.80 -11.07
CA GLN A 93 -20.49 7.68 -11.14
C GLN A 93 -20.92 9.02 -11.72
N THR A 94 -21.04 10.03 -10.87
CA THR A 94 -20.95 11.42 -11.34
C THR A 94 -19.56 11.63 -11.92
N GLU A 95 -19.44 12.47 -12.96
CA GLU A 95 -18.11 12.85 -13.46
C GLU A 95 -17.24 13.26 -12.28
N PHE A 96 -16.08 12.59 -12.15
CA PHE A 96 -15.14 12.91 -11.07
C PHE A 96 -14.57 14.32 -11.28
N ASP A 97 -14.86 15.20 -10.35
CA ASP A 97 -14.21 16.49 -10.29
C ASP A 97 -13.14 16.48 -9.18
N ALA A 98 -11.88 16.60 -9.60
CA ALA A 98 -10.76 16.58 -8.68
C ALA A 98 -10.76 17.78 -7.73
N ALA A 99 -11.23 18.95 -8.19
CA ALA A 99 -11.20 20.18 -7.41
C ALA A 99 -12.15 20.13 -6.22
N ASP A 100 -13.30 19.47 -6.39
CA ASP A 100 -14.36 19.38 -5.36
C ASP A 100 -14.34 18.06 -4.57
N SER A 101 -13.53 17.09 -5.00
CA SER A 101 -13.49 15.78 -4.37
C SER A 101 -12.84 15.81 -2.98
N THR A 102 -13.49 15.18 -2.01
CA THR A 102 -12.99 14.97 -0.64
C THR A 102 -12.70 13.49 -0.34
N GLU A 103 -12.61 12.67 -1.37
CA GLU A 103 -12.38 11.23 -1.24
C GLU A 103 -11.06 10.93 -0.53
N ARG A 104 -11.02 9.78 0.16
CA ARG A 104 -9.82 9.21 0.74
C ARG A 104 -9.36 8.05 -0.11
N LEU A 105 -8.11 8.10 -0.56
CA LEU A 105 -7.47 7.04 -1.32
C LEU A 105 -6.41 6.34 -0.45
N GLN A 106 -6.53 5.03 -0.34
CA GLN A 106 -5.60 4.17 0.37
C GLN A 106 -4.64 3.53 -0.63
N ILE A 107 -3.34 3.73 -0.43
CA ILE A 107 -2.31 3.32 -1.37
C ILE A 107 -1.30 2.43 -0.66
N ALA A 108 -1.23 1.16 -1.07
CA ALA A 108 -0.17 0.25 -0.62
C ALA A 108 1.15 0.64 -1.32
N ILE A 109 2.21 0.82 -0.55
CA ILE A 109 3.46 1.41 -1.04
C ILE A 109 4.65 0.98 -0.18
N THR A 110 5.87 1.18 -0.68
CA THR A 110 7.10 1.10 0.12
C THR A 110 7.62 2.50 0.45
N ASP A 111 8.50 2.63 1.45
CA ASP A 111 9.14 3.91 1.79
C ASP A 111 9.97 4.47 0.63
N PHE A 112 10.63 3.59 -0.14
CA PHE A 112 11.32 3.95 -1.38
C PHE A 112 10.36 4.58 -2.39
N THR A 113 9.26 3.89 -2.70
CA THR A 113 8.30 4.37 -3.70
C THR A 113 7.63 5.66 -3.24
N ALA A 114 7.34 5.78 -1.93
CA ALA A 114 6.81 7.00 -1.34
C ALA A 114 7.78 8.19 -1.52
N LEU A 115 9.07 8.01 -1.20
CA LEU A 115 10.11 9.03 -1.41
C LEU A 115 10.18 9.48 -2.87
N CYS A 116 10.09 8.54 -3.80
CA CYS A 116 10.23 8.83 -5.22
C CYS A 116 9.06 9.64 -5.78
N ILE A 117 7.84 9.39 -5.31
CA ILE A 117 6.61 9.85 -5.96
C ILE A 117 5.94 10.99 -5.21
N PHE A 118 5.70 10.80 -3.91
CA PHE A 118 4.77 11.64 -3.18
C PHE A 118 5.19 13.10 -3.06
N PRO A 119 6.47 13.48 -2.95
CA PRO A 119 6.84 14.88 -2.94
C PRO A 119 6.40 15.63 -4.20
N ALA A 120 6.66 15.07 -5.39
CA ALA A 120 6.27 15.67 -6.66
C ALA A 120 4.75 15.59 -6.89
N LEU A 121 4.12 14.48 -6.51
CA LEU A 121 2.67 14.30 -6.61
C LEU A 121 1.95 15.33 -5.76
N MET A 122 2.28 15.44 -4.47
CA MET A 122 1.61 16.37 -3.57
C MET A 122 1.82 17.82 -3.96
N HIS A 123 3.00 18.19 -4.48
CA HIS A 123 3.24 19.52 -5.02
C HIS A 123 2.25 19.88 -6.15
N LYS A 124 1.91 18.93 -7.02
CA LYS A 124 0.93 19.16 -8.09
C LYS A 124 -0.51 19.14 -7.56
N LEU A 125 -0.82 18.17 -6.71
CA LEU A 125 -2.20 17.93 -6.28
C LEU A 125 -2.73 18.98 -5.28
N GLN A 126 -1.88 19.69 -4.57
CA GLN A 126 -2.30 20.74 -3.63
C GLN A 126 -3.17 21.82 -4.27
N HIS A 127 -3.04 22.04 -5.58
CA HIS A 127 -3.84 23.03 -6.33
C HIS A 127 -4.93 22.38 -7.17
N GLU A 128 -4.70 21.16 -7.65
CA GLU A 128 -5.63 20.50 -8.56
C GLU A 128 -6.73 19.72 -7.82
N ALA A 129 -6.42 19.22 -6.63
CA ALA A 129 -7.31 18.36 -5.84
C ALA A 129 -7.12 18.59 -4.33
N PRO A 130 -7.37 19.81 -3.81
CA PRO A 130 -7.03 20.19 -2.43
C PRO A 130 -7.80 19.40 -1.37
N GLY A 131 -8.97 18.87 -1.71
CA GLY A 131 -9.82 18.08 -0.82
C GLY A 131 -9.49 16.60 -0.73
N LEU A 132 -8.74 16.05 -1.71
CA LEU A 132 -8.36 14.64 -1.71
C LEU A 132 -7.43 14.30 -0.54
N ARG A 133 -7.67 13.14 0.06
CA ARG A 133 -6.88 12.63 1.18
C ARG A 133 -6.19 11.34 0.78
N PHE A 134 -4.90 11.22 1.12
CA PHE A 134 -4.11 10.03 0.84
C PHE A 134 -3.68 9.37 2.13
N GLU A 135 -3.81 8.05 2.17
CA GLU A 135 -3.27 7.22 3.23
C GLU A 135 -2.29 6.21 2.61
N LEU A 136 -1.04 6.27 3.06
CA LEU A 136 0.01 5.38 2.61
C LEU A 136 0.14 4.21 3.57
N ILE A 137 -0.02 3.01 3.05
CA ILE A 137 0.01 1.77 3.83
C ILE A 137 1.24 0.98 3.39
N TYR A 138 2.18 0.76 4.30
CA TYR A 138 3.39 0.00 4.00
C TYR A 138 3.10 -1.50 4.06
N LEU A 139 3.09 -2.12 2.89
CA LEU A 139 2.81 -3.54 2.73
C LEU A 139 3.84 -4.21 1.81
N PRO A 140 4.22 -5.47 2.09
CA PRO A 140 4.94 -6.32 1.14
C PRO A 140 4.12 -6.52 -0.14
N HIS A 141 4.80 -6.85 -1.25
CA HIS A 141 4.13 -6.96 -2.56
C HIS A 141 2.92 -7.91 -2.55
N SER A 142 3.09 -9.16 -2.11
CA SER A 142 1.98 -10.13 -2.15
C SER A 142 0.80 -9.74 -1.24
N PRO A 143 1.00 -9.32 0.04
CA PRO A 143 -0.07 -8.75 0.85
C PRO A 143 -0.73 -7.53 0.20
N ALA A 144 0.03 -6.62 -0.42
CA ALA A 144 -0.53 -5.45 -1.09
C ALA A 144 -1.50 -5.82 -2.22
N LEU A 145 -1.18 -6.85 -3.02
CA LEU A 145 -2.09 -7.35 -4.06
C LEU A 145 -3.34 -8.00 -3.47
N MET A 146 -3.23 -8.70 -2.35
CA MET A 146 -4.39 -9.29 -1.66
C MET A 146 -5.32 -8.22 -1.10
N GLU A 147 -4.79 -7.18 -0.48
CA GLU A 147 -5.56 -6.03 0.01
C GLU A 147 -6.23 -5.28 -1.15
N LEU A 148 -5.55 -5.18 -2.29
CA LEU A 148 -6.10 -4.58 -3.51
C LEU A 148 -7.28 -5.40 -4.05
N LEU A 149 -7.17 -6.73 -4.07
CA LEU A 149 -8.26 -7.64 -4.46
C LEU A 149 -9.43 -7.60 -3.49
N ALA A 150 -9.15 -7.44 -2.19
CA ALA A 150 -10.17 -7.29 -1.17
C ALA A 150 -10.86 -5.90 -1.20
N GLY A 151 -10.28 -4.92 -1.92
CA GLY A 151 -10.78 -3.55 -1.98
C GLY A 151 -10.43 -2.72 -0.73
N GLU A 152 -9.49 -3.19 0.09
CA GLU A 152 -9.01 -2.47 1.27
C GLU A 152 -8.04 -1.35 0.90
N VAL A 153 -7.32 -1.49 -0.23
CA VAL A 153 -6.53 -0.42 -0.83
C VAL A 153 -7.02 -0.13 -2.24
N ASP A 154 -6.87 1.11 -2.68
CA ASP A 154 -7.31 1.58 -3.99
C ASP A 154 -6.26 1.39 -5.08
N LEU A 155 -4.99 1.52 -4.72
CA LEU A 155 -3.83 1.30 -5.58
C LEU A 155 -2.71 0.60 -4.79
N ALA A 156 -1.85 -0.13 -5.51
CA ALA A 156 -0.58 -0.59 -4.96
C ALA A 156 0.57 -0.14 -5.88
N LEU A 157 1.64 0.36 -5.29
CA LEU A 157 2.83 0.86 -5.99
C LEU A 157 4.05 0.10 -5.47
N GLY A 158 4.70 -0.68 -6.33
CA GLY A 158 5.83 -1.49 -5.88
C GLY A 158 6.55 -2.22 -6.98
N PHE A 159 7.57 -2.96 -6.56
CA PHE A 159 8.39 -3.75 -7.46
C PHE A 159 7.63 -4.96 -7.98
N SER A 160 7.82 -5.25 -9.27
CA SER A 160 7.47 -6.54 -9.82
C SER A 160 8.53 -7.56 -9.36
N THR A 161 8.12 -8.59 -8.65
CA THR A 161 8.97 -9.76 -8.42
C THR A 161 8.88 -10.69 -9.63
N SER A 162 9.96 -11.44 -9.89
CA SER A 162 10.02 -12.43 -10.99
C SER A 162 8.92 -13.49 -10.96
N ASP A 163 8.28 -13.67 -9.82
CA ASP A 163 7.16 -14.60 -9.60
C ASP A 163 5.80 -13.94 -9.85
N ASN A 164 5.72 -13.04 -10.82
CA ASN A 164 4.50 -12.34 -11.20
C ASN A 164 3.34 -13.31 -11.44
N ILE A 165 2.58 -13.57 -10.41
CA ILE A 165 1.25 -14.16 -10.54
C ILE A 165 0.37 -13.04 -11.12
N GLN A 166 0.26 -13.00 -12.45
CA GLN A 166 -0.72 -12.13 -13.10
C GLN A 166 -2.11 -12.52 -12.59
N HIS A 167 -2.69 -11.67 -11.76
CA HIS A 167 -4.05 -11.93 -11.32
C HIS A 167 -5.03 -11.38 -12.35
N PRO A 168 -6.00 -12.18 -12.85
CA PRO A 168 -6.89 -11.78 -13.94
C PRO A 168 -7.74 -10.55 -13.63
N GLU A 169 -7.98 -10.25 -12.35
CA GLU A 169 -8.75 -9.09 -11.90
C GLU A 169 -7.89 -7.83 -11.66
N LEU A 170 -6.56 -7.94 -11.73
CA LEU A 170 -5.65 -6.81 -11.58
C LEU A 170 -5.22 -6.26 -12.93
N GLU A 171 -5.06 -4.96 -12.99
CA GLU A 171 -4.39 -4.22 -14.04
C GLU A 171 -3.00 -3.82 -13.55
N GLU A 172 -1.98 -4.05 -14.37
CA GLU A 172 -0.60 -3.70 -14.09
C GLU A 172 -0.15 -2.67 -15.13
N ILE A 173 0.46 -1.59 -14.65
CA ILE A 173 1.01 -0.55 -15.51
C ILE A 173 2.48 -0.38 -15.13
N ASN A 174 3.39 -0.59 -16.09
CA ASN A 174 4.81 -0.27 -15.90
C ASN A 174 4.93 1.23 -15.70
N TRP A 175 5.61 1.63 -14.63
CA TRP A 175 5.64 3.02 -14.21
C TRP A 175 7.03 3.64 -14.30
N ILE A 176 8.01 3.10 -13.60
CA ILE A 176 9.41 3.55 -13.62
C ILE A 176 10.32 2.32 -13.76
N GLU A 177 11.31 2.40 -14.64
CA GLU A 177 12.44 1.49 -14.66
C GLU A 177 13.60 2.11 -13.88
N ASP A 178 14.24 1.32 -13.01
CA ASP A 178 15.37 1.76 -12.21
C ASP A 178 16.42 0.65 -12.11
N GLU A 179 17.62 1.02 -11.69
CA GLU A 179 18.75 0.12 -11.48
C GLU A 179 19.33 0.26 -10.08
N TYR A 180 20.03 -0.75 -9.62
CA TYR A 180 20.78 -0.65 -8.37
C TYR A 180 22.13 0.02 -8.59
N VAL A 181 22.50 0.88 -7.67
CA VAL A 181 23.82 1.50 -7.52
C VAL A 181 24.36 1.20 -6.13
N VAL A 182 25.65 1.43 -5.93
CA VAL A 182 26.28 1.34 -4.59
C VAL A 182 26.52 2.73 -4.07
N ILE A 183 26.19 2.96 -2.82
CA ILE A 183 26.56 4.18 -2.09
C ILE A 183 27.59 3.87 -1.00
N SER A 184 28.48 4.80 -0.76
CA SER A 184 29.52 4.68 0.26
C SER A 184 30.15 6.05 0.59
N ASN A 185 30.70 6.16 1.77
CA ASN A 185 31.53 7.28 2.24
C ASN A 185 33.01 7.17 1.82
N THR A 186 33.36 6.21 0.95
CA THR A 186 34.75 5.99 0.55
C THR A 186 35.31 7.09 -0.37
N ASN A 187 36.60 7.37 -0.25
CA ASN A 187 37.31 8.26 -1.16
C ASN A 187 37.71 7.61 -2.50
N ARG A 188 37.34 6.35 -2.74
CA ARG A 188 37.62 5.65 -4.00
C ARG A 188 36.96 6.36 -5.19
N THR A 189 37.54 6.18 -6.37
CA THR A 189 36.98 6.68 -7.62
C THR A 189 36.23 5.59 -8.39
N GLN A 190 36.54 4.34 -8.11
CA GLN A 190 35.91 3.15 -8.71
C GLN A 190 35.74 2.06 -7.66
N LEU A 191 34.79 1.18 -7.89
CA LEU A 191 34.52 0.02 -7.05
C LEU A 191 34.65 -1.24 -7.92
N THR A 192 35.67 -2.07 -7.64
CA THR A 192 35.83 -3.38 -8.29
C THR A 192 34.98 -4.45 -7.61
N LEU A 193 34.83 -5.61 -8.26
CA LEU A 193 34.12 -6.74 -7.64
C LEU A 193 34.83 -7.22 -6.37
N ASP A 194 36.15 -7.28 -6.39
CA ASP A 194 36.94 -7.69 -5.20
C ASP A 194 36.75 -6.69 -4.04
N ASP A 195 36.75 -5.39 -4.33
CA ASP A 195 36.44 -4.36 -3.33
C ASP A 195 35.05 -4.53 -2.74
N TYR A 196 34.07 -4.82 -3.59
CA TYR A 196 32.68 -5.02 -3.17
C TYR A 196 32.53 -6.26 -2.27
N LEU A 197 33.17 -7.37 -2.65
CA LEU A 197 33.10 -8.64 -1.89
C LEU A 197 33.87 -8.58 -0.57
N ALA A 198 34.99 -7.84 -0.53
CA ALA A 198 35.81 -7.66 0.67
C ALA A 198 35.18 -6.69 1.69
N ALA A 199 34.30 -5.83 1.24
CA ALA A 199 33.66 -4.82 2.10
C ALA A 199 32.58 -5.42 3.00
N ARG A 200 32.24 -4.67 4.06
CA ARG A 200 31.06 -4.93 4.89
C ARG A 200 29.87 -4.18 4.33
N HIS A 201 28.69 -4.80 4.38
CA HIS A 201 27.50 -4.28 3.75
C HIS A 201 26.40 -3.94 4.74
N LEU A 202 25.70 -2.81 4.47
CA LEU A 202 24.37 -2.53 4.97
C LEU A 202 23.34 -3.01 3.94
N VAL A 203 22.37 -3.79 4.38
CA VAL A 203 21.30 -4.32 3.52
C VAL A 203 19.94 -3.86 4.03
N VAL A 204 19.16 -3.30 3.12
CA VAL A 204 17.76 -2.94 3.44
C VAL A 204 16.86 -4.13 3.13
N THR A 205 16.13 -4.55 4.15
CA THR A 205 15.15 -5.64 4.09
C THR A 205 13.85 -5.13 4.72
N PRO A 206 13.00 -4.38 3.97
CA PRO A 206 11.84 -3.67 4.51
C PRO A 206 10.86 -4.56 5.28
N TRP A 207 10.83 -5.84 4.95
CA TRP A 207 9.90 -6.83 5.51
C TRP A 207 10.61 -7.93 6.29
N ASN A 208 11.83 -7.66 6.76
CA ASN A 208 12.68 -8.62 7.46
C ASN A 208 13.01 -9.88 6.63
N GLU A 209 13.17 -9.71 5.32
CA GLU A 209 13.59 -10.78 4.42
C GLU A 209 14.93 -11.36 4.88
N LYS A 210 15.08 -12.66 4.74
CA LYS A 210 16.34 -13.34 5.11
C LYS A 210 17.49 -12.88 4.23
N ARG A 211 17.21 -12.52 2.97
CA ARG A 211 18.17 -12.13 1.92
C ARG A 211 17.71 -10.86 1.23
N GLY A 212 18.64 -9.99 0.91
CA GLY A 212 18.39 -8.84 0.03
C GLY A 212 18.32 -9.29 -1.44
N VAL A 213 17.78 -8.43 -2.29
CA VAL A 213 17.61 -8.72 -3.73
C VAL A 213 18.91 -9.12 -4.39
N LEU A 214 20.02 -8.43 -4.09
CA LEU A 214 21.33 -8.71 -4.70
C LEU A 214 22.02 -9.94 -4.11
N ASP A 215 21.61 -10.42 -2.95
CA ASP A 215 22.21 -11.62 -2.35
C ASP A 215 21.93 -12.85 -3.21
N LEU A 216 20.71 -12.96 -3.77
CA LEU A 216 20.36 -14.05 -4.68
C LEU A 216 21.19 -14.00 -5.97
N GLN A 217 21.44 -12.80 -6.50
CA GLN A 217 22.26 -12.64 -7.71
C GLN A 217 23.72 -13.02 -7.45
N LEU A 218 24.30 -12.59 -6.33
CA LEU A 218 25.65 -12.94 -5.93
C LEU A 218 25.82 -14.46 -5.73
N GLU A 219 24.85 -15.12 -5.08
CA GLU A 219 24.87 -16.57 -4.89
C GLU A 219 24.84 -17.33 -6.21
N GLN A 220 24.07 -16.88 -7.20
CA GLN A 220 24.08 -17.47 -8.55
C GLN A 220 25.46 -17.37 -9.23
N MET A 221 26.23 -16.35 -8.88
CA MET A 221 27.60 -16.13 -9.33
C MET A 221 28.64 -16.87 -8.45
N GLY A 222 28.22 -17.56 -7.39
CA GLY A 222 29.09 -18.25 -6.46
C GLY A 222 29.72 -17.35 -5.39
N TYR A 223 29.21 -16.15 -5.19
CA TYR A 223 29.72 -15.17 -4.22
C TYR A 223 28.78 -14.97 -3.03
N ILE A 224 29.37 -14.61 -1.89
CA ILE A 224 28.66 -14.23 -0.67
C ILE A 224 29.31 -12.95 -0.15
N ARG A 225 28.53 -11.93 0.16
CA ARG A 225 29.02 -10.70 0.77
C ARG A 225 28.87 -10.71 2.29
N GLN A 226 29.72 -9.98 2.98
CA GLN A 226 29.66 -9.84 4.42
C GLN A 226 28.63 -8.78 4.83
N ILE A 227 27.50 -9.22 5.39
CA ILE A 227 26.45 -8.29 5.89
C ILE A 227 26.78 -7.92 7.33
N ALA A 228 27.06 -6.63 7.57
CA ALA A 228 27.32 -6.08 8.90
C ALA A 228 26.04 -5.55 9.56
N LEU A 229 25.11 -5.03 8.77
CA LEU A 229 23.86 -4.46 9.27
C LEU A 229 22.68 -4.77 8.33
N LYS A 230 21.56 -5.12 8.92
CA LYS A 230 20.26 -5.15 8.24
C LYS A 230 19.33 -4.13 8.87
N THR A 231 18.59 -3.40 8.03
CA THR A 231 17.60 -2.42 8.48
C THR A 231 16.34 -2.49 7.61
N PRO A 232 15.15 -2.27 8.15
CA PRO A 232 13.94 -2.16 7.33
C PRO A 232 13.83 -0.79 6.63
N SER A 233 14.54 0.24 7.10
CA SER A 233 14.39 1.61 6.61
C SER A 233 15.37 1.95 5.50
N MET A 234 14.84 2.19 4.30
CA MET A 234 15.60 2.74 3.18
C MET A 234 16.06 4.17 3.47
N LEU A 235 15.25 4.95 4.18
CA LEU A 235 15.51 6.38 4.40
C LEU A 235 16.60 6.65 5.41
N SER A 236 16.74 5.82 6.47
CA SER A 236 17.79 5.99 7.49
C SER A 236 19.13 5.40 7.07
N ALA A 237 19.13 4.43 6.17
CA ALA A 237 20.33 3.67 5.80
C ALA A 237 21.46 4.54 5.21
N PRO A 238 21.23 5.53 4.33
CA PRO A 238 22.27 6.40 3.81
C PRO A 238 23.02 7.22 4.87
N PHE A 239 22.33 7.65 5.92
CA PHE A 239 22.97 8.36 7.05
C PHE A 239 23.90 7.44 7.85
N ILE A 240 23.57 6.14 7.94
CA ILE A 240 24.47 5.15 8.57
C ILE A 240 25.69 4.91 7.69
N VAL A 241 25.51 4.86 6.36
CA VAL A 241 26.60 4.71 5.40
C VAL A 241 27.55 5.92 5.46
N GLU A 242 27.02 7.13 5.60
CA GLU A 242 27.82 8.36 5.72
C GLU A 242 28.83 8.31 6.89
N GLU A 243 28.40 7.75 8.03
CA GLU A 243 29.21 7.67 9.25
C GLU A 243 29.94 6.33 9.43
N SER A 244 30.06 5.53 8.34
CA SER A 244 30.65 4.20 8.41
C SER A 244 31.47 3.84 7.17
N ASP A 245 32.18 2.71 7.24
CA ASP A 245 32.90 2.10 6.11
C ASP A 245 32.02 1.14 5.29
N LEU A 246 30.73 1.11 5.55
CA LEU A 246 29.79 0.20 4.92
C LEU A 246 29.50 0.58 3.45
N LEU A 247 29.31 -0.44 2.63
CA LEU A 247 28.71 -0.30 1.31
C LEU A 247 27.19 -0.61 1.40
N MET A 248 26.40 0.14 0.67
CA MET A 248 24.98 -0.14 0.54
C MET A 248 24.58 -0.11 -0.93
N ALA A 249 23.92 -1.16 -1.39
CA ALA A 249 23.24 -1.14 -2.68
C ALA A 249 21.83 -0.56 -2.50
N ILE A 250 21.48 0.39 -3.35
CA ILE A 250 20.24 1.17 -3.31
C ILE A 250 19.75 1.44 -4.73
N PRO A 251 18.43 1.56 -4.98
CA PRO A 251 17.93 2.08 -6.24
C PRO A 251 18.54 3.44 -6.59
N ARG A 252 18.91 3.63 -7.86
CA ARG A 252 19.57 4.88 -8.32
C ARG A 252 18.72 6.10 -7.99
N PHE A 253 17.43 6.04 -8.25
CA PHE A 253 16.52 7.15 -8.00
C PHE A 253 16.50 7.56 -6.53
N ALA A 254 16.52 6.60 -5.60
CA ALA A 254 16.62 6.90 -4.18
C ALA A 254 17.96 7.52 -3.82
N ALA A 255 19.06 6.98 -4.36
CA ALA A 255 20.39 7.54 -4.15
C ALA A 255 20.45 9.01 -4.56
N GLU A 256 19.99 9.34 -5.77
CA GLU A 256 19.98 10.70 -6.31
C GLU A 256 19.13 11.68 -5.48
N LYS A 257 18.01 11.20 -4.92
CA LYS A 257 17.16 12.00 -4.03
C LYS A 257 17.75 12.25 -2.66
N LEU A 258 18.55 11.32 -2.15
CA LEU A 258 19.10 11.37 -0.80
C LEU A 258 20.48 12.02 -0.74
N ILE A 259 21.26 12.00 -1.82
CA ILE A 259 22.60 12.64 -1.90
C ILE A 259 22.62 14.07 -1.38
N PRO A 260 21.67 14.97 -1.68
CA PRO A 260 21.70 16.32 -1.16
C PRO A 260 21.67 16.41 0.37
N ALA A 261 21.25 15.35 1.07
CA ALA A 261 21.13 15.30 2.51
C ALA A 261 22.30 14.59 3.20
N VAL A 262 23.20 13.92 2.44
CA VAL A 262 24.29 13.09 2.97
C VAL A 262 25.57 13.24 2.14
N ASN A 263 26.73 13.11 2.77
CA ASN A 263 28.04 13.19 2.10
C ASN A 263 28.53 11.81 1.66
N ILE A 264 27.89 11.24 0.63
CA ILE A 264 28.19 9.90 0.08
C ILE A 264 28.47 9.99 -1.42
N LYS A 265 29.13 8.97 -1.96
CA LYS A 265 29.36 8.80 -3.41
C LYS A 265 28.52 7.66 -3.96
N ILE A 266 28.13 7.79 -5.22
CA ILE A 266 27.46 6.75 -5.98
C ILE A 266 28.48 6.05 -6.88
N PHE A 267 28.43 4.72 -6.90
CA PHE A 267 29.20 3.85 -7.77
C PHE A 267 28.24 2.93 -8.53
N SER A 268 28.60 2.56 -9.76
CA SER A 268 27.94 1.48 -10.45
C SER A 268 28.20 0.15 -9.73
N LEU A 269 27.25 -0.77 -9.79
CA LEU A 269 27.48 -2.13 -9.34
C LEU A 269 28.64 -2.76 -10.14
N PRO A 270 29.61 -3.43 -9.50
CA PRO A 270 30.74 -4.04 -10.21
C PRO A 270 30.41 -5.42 -10.85
N PHE A 271 29.15 -5.76 -10.97
CA PHE A 271 28.63 -6.94 -11.65
C PHE A 271 27.27 -6.63 -12.30
N ALA A 272 26.93 -7.42 -13.32
CA ALA A 272 25.70 -7.20 -14.06
C ALA A 272 24.46 -7.57 -13.21
N VAL A 273 23.54 -6.63 -13.07
CA VAL A 273 22.23 -6.81 -12.47
C VAL A 273 21.19 -6.25 -13.44
N ARG A 274 20.10 -6.97 -13.62
CA ARG A 274 19.00 -6.46 -14.44
C ARG A 274 18.36 -5.26 -13.75
N SER A 275 17.97 -4.26 -14.54
CA SER A 275 17.04 -3.22 -14.10
C SER A 275 15.75 -3.86 -13.58
N PHE A 276 15.06 -3.16 -12.75
CA PHE A 276 13.77 -3.58 -12.23
C PHE A 276 12.71 -2.51 -12.54
N GLU A 277 11.47 -2.98 -12.62
CA GLU A 277 10.33 -2.10 -12.87
C GLU A 277 9.54 -1.87 -11.58
N VAL A 278 9.21 -0.63 -11.33
CA VAL A 278 8.17 -0.25 -10.36
C VAL A 278 6.86 -0.16 -11.13
N LYS A 279 5.85 -0.85 -10.65
CA LYS A 279 4.53 -0.91 -11.29
C LYS A 279 3.46 -0.26 -10.44
N ILE A 280 2.43 0.22 -11.13
CA ILE A 280 1.15 0.60 -10.55
C ILE A 280 0.20 -0.59 -10.73
N TYR A 281 -0.36 -1.05 -9.63
CA TYR A 281 -1.39 -2.08 -9.62
C TYR A 281 -2.72 -1.48 -9.22
N SER A 282 -3.76 -1.84 -9.93
CA SER A 282 -5.14 -1.47 -9.60
C SER A 282 -6.08 -2.63 -9.89
N HIS A 283 -7.18 -2.72 -9.17
CA HIS A 283 -8.23 -3.66 -9.52
C HIS A 283 -8.91 -3.19 -10.82
N LYS A 284 -9.16 -4.07 -11.79
CA LYS A 284 -9.79 -3.70 -13.07
C LYS A 284 -11.14 -2.99 -12.89
N ARG A 285 -11.90 -3.37 -11.85
CA ARG A 285 -13.15 -2.70 -11.49
C ARG A 285 -12.94 -1.31 -10.88
N SER A 286 -11.83 -1.10 -10.15
CA SER A 286 -11.49 0.24 -9.60
C SER A 286 -11.14 1.24 -10.70
N GLY A 287 -10.81 0.78 -11.90
CA GLY A 287 -10.64 1.63 -13.09
C GLY A 287 -11.91 2.37 -13.51
N GLN A 288 -13.07 2.03 -12.93
CA GLN A 288 -14.32 2.75 -13.09
C GLN A 288 -14.51 3.86 -12.04
N ARG A 289 -13.69 3.92 -10.97
CA ARG A 289 -13.72 5.00 -9.97
C ARG A 289 -12.98 6.22 -10.49
N GLY A 290 -13.67 7.34 -10.54
CA GLY A 290 -13.13 8.60 -11.06
C GLY A 290 -11.81 9.01 -10.39
N ALA A 291 -11.75 9.02 -9.05
CA ALA A 291 -10.55 9.39 -8.29
C ALA A 291 -9.35 8.45 -8.55
N THR A 292 -9.56 7.13 -8.54
CA THR A 292 -8.49 6.15 -8.79
C THR A 292 -7.97 6.25 -10.22
N THR A 293 -8.88 6.37 -11.21
CA THR A 293 -8.51 6.54 -12.62
C THR A 293 -7.75 7.84 -12.85
N TRP A 294 -8.25 8.92 -12.27
CA TRP A 294 -7.60 10.23 -12.33
C TRP A 294 -6.19 10.19 -11.70
N LEU A 295 -6.06 9.60 -10.50
CA LEU A 295 -4.76 9.47 -9.84
C LEU A 295 -3.78 8.60 -10.65
N LYS A 296 -4.23 7.50 -11.26
CA LYS A 296 -3.42 6.67 -12.16
C LYS A 296 -2.87 7.51 -13.33
N ALA A 297 -3.72 8.33 -13.96
CA ALA A 297 -3.29 9.21 -15.04
C ALA A 297 -2.23 10.21 -14.56
N LYS A 298 -2.40 10.80 -13.36
CA LYS A 298 -1.39 11.71 -12.78
C LYS A 298 -0.07 11.01 -12.49
N LEU A 299 -0.10 9.80 -11.94
CA LEU A 299 1.10 8.99 -11.70
C LEU A 299 1.83 8.66 -13.01
N GLN A 300 1.11 8.31 -14.09
CA GLN A 300 1.70 8.06 -15.41
C GLN A 300 2.32 9.30 -16.02
N MET A 301 1.73 10.48 -15.83
CA MET A 301 2.32 11.75 -16.29
C MET A 301 3.63 12.04 -15.53
N LEU A 302 3.65 11.84 -14.20
CA LEU A 302 4.87 12.01 -13.42
C LEU A 302 5.99 11.06 -13.84
N ALA A 303 5.65 9.80 -14.19
CA ALA A 303 6.63 8.84 -14.69
C ALA A 303 7.33 9.34 -15.96
N LYS A 304 6.58 9.93 -16.89
CA LYS A 304 7.14 10.49 -18.13
C LYS A 304 8.12 11.63 -17.84
N GLU A 305 7.80 12.49 -16.87
CA GLU A 305 8.69 13.59 -16.46
C GLU A 305 9.98 13.06 -15.82
N VAL A 306 9.87 12.05 -14.95
CA VAL A 306 11.03 11.41 -14.31
C VAL A 306 11.92 10.73 -15.34
N ASN A 307 11.33 10.00 -16.31
CA ASN A 307 12.08 9.28 -17.34
C ASN A 307 12.68 10.22 -18.41
N SER A 308 12.07 11.40 -18.65
CA SER A 308 12.60 12.39 -19.62
C SER A 308 13.70 13.28 -19.04
N GLY A 309 13.82 13.37 -17.73
CA GLY A 309 14.87 14.12 -17.05
C GLY A 309 16.15 13.32 -16.80
N ARG A 310 16.17 12.05 -17.21
CA ARG A 310 17.34 11.14 -17.22
C ARG A 310 17.91 11.00 -18.62
#